data_0b1a0da6273264fd0fd668a769c79f20
#
_entry.id   0b1a0da6273264fd0fd668a769c79f20
#
_cell.length_a   1.000
_cell.length_b   1.000
_cell.length_c   1.000
_cell.angle_alpha   90.00
_cell.angle_beta   90.00
_cell.angle_gamma   90.00
#
_symmetry.space_group_name_H-M   'P 1'
#
loop_
_entity.id
_entity.type
_entity.pdbx_description
1 polymer ?
#
loop_
_entity_poly.entity_id
_entity_poly.type
_entity_poly.pdbx_seq_one_letter_code
_entity_poly.pdbx_strand_id
1 'polypeptide(L)'
;MKKLFVSVPMKGRTEEEIKNNMDYMHKIAEAAFGEELEMINTYIDYDAPDSSIKSVWCLGESLKKLATADCFIGVADGELVKTYTGCFIEGAVAMEYGIPHYFISSKRLGI
;
A
#
# COMPACT_ATOMS: atom_id res chain seq x y z
N MET A 1 11.96 15.26 3.84
CA MET A 1 11.20 14.18 4.51
C MET A 1 11.14 12.97 3.57
N LYS A 2 11.44 11.79 4.07
CA LYS A 2 11.37 10.57 3.27
C LYS A 2 9.91 10.23 2.91
N LYS A 3 9.73 9.60 1.76
CA LYS A 3 8.41 9.24 1.23
C LYS A 3 8.05 7.81 1.60
N LEU A 4 6.84 7.67 2.15
CA LEU A 4 6.27 6.38 2.58
C LEU A 4 5.18 5.93 1.62
N PHE A 5 5.28 4.70 1.15
CA PHE A 5 4.19 4.04 0.44
C PHE A 5 3.40 3.18 1.43
N VAL A 6 2.10 3.45 1.53
CA VAL A 6 1.18 2.68 2.38
C VAL A 6 0.36 1.75 1.49
N SER A 7 0.56 0.44 1.65
CA SER A 7 -0.20 -0.59 0.93
C SER A 7 -1.34 -1.06 1.82
N VAL A 8 -2.52 -0.49 1.60
CA VAL A 8 -3.71 -0.72 2.43
C VAL A 8 -4.74 -1.55 1.66
N PRO A 9 -5.36 -2.57 2.30
CA PRO A 9 -6.48 -3.30 1.68
C PRO A 9 -7.67 -2.38 1.44
N MET A 10 -8.18 -2.36 0.19
CA MET A 10 -9.26 -1.46 -0.21
C MET A 10 -10.56 -2.20 -0.55
N LYS A 11 -10.48 -3.42 -1.07
CA LYS A 11 -11.65 -4.16 -1.55
C LYS A 11 -12.66 -4.39 -0.43
N GLY A 12 -13.90 -3.97 -0.68
CA GLY A 12 -14.99 -4.14 0.30
C GLY A 12 -14.95 -3.15 1.46
N ARG A 13 -14.12 -2.09 1.35
CA ARG A 13 -13.98 -1.07 2.39
C ARG A 13 -14.50 0.27 1.90
N THR A 14 -15.07 1.07 2.82
CA THR A 14 -15.48 2.45 2.51
C THR A 14 -14.25 3.36 2.40
N GLU A 15 -14.42 4.51 1.75
CA GLU A 15 -13.35 5.52 1.68
C GLU A 15 -12.88 5.95 3.06
N GLU A 16 -13.79 6.11 4.00
CA GLU A 16 -13.48 6.48 5.38
C GLU A 16 -12.63 5.42 6.07
N GLU A 17 -13.01 4.13 5.93
CA GLU A 17 -12.25 3.03 6.49
C GLU A 17 -10.84 2.96 5.91
N ILE A 18 -10.71 3.12 4.58
CA ILE A 18 -9.42 3.11 3.90
C ILE A 18 -8.54 4.25 4.42
N LYS A 19 -9.10 5.46 4.50
CA LYS A 19 -8.36 6.63 4.98
C LYS A 19 -7.90 6.45 6.42
N ASN A 20 -8.79 5.96 7.29
CA ASN A 20 -8.46 5.74 8.70
C ASN A 20 -7.36 4.69 8.85
N ASN A 21 -7.43 3.62 8.06
CA ASN A 21 -6.40 2.58 8.06
C ASN A 21 -5.05 3.12 7.54
N MET A 22 -5.08 3.94 6.50
CA MET A 22 -3.86 4.57 5.98
C MET A 22 -3.22 5.48 7.03
N ASP A 23 -4.01 6.30 7.71
CA ASP A 23 -3.50 7.19 8.76
C ASP A 23 -2.90 6.40 9.92
N TYR A 24 -3.55 5.30 10.30
CA TYR A 24 -3.07 4.39 11.35
C TYR A 24 -1.72 3.76 10.94
N MET A 25 -1.65 3.22 9.72
CA MET A 25 -0.42 2.61 9.20
C MET A 25 0.71 3.64 9.08
N HIS A 26 0.38 4.88 8.71
CA HIS A 26 1.35 5.96 8.63
C HIS A 26 2.01 6.20 10.00
N LYS A 27 1.22 6.26 11.06
CA LYS A 27 1.74 6.43 12.41
C LYS A 27 2.62 5.25 12.86
N ILE A 28 2.20 4.04 12.53
CA ILE A 28 3.01 2.84 12.84
C ILE A 28 4.35 2.90 12.12
N ALA A 29 4.34 3.28 10.84
CA ALA A 29 5.56 3.38 10.06
C ALA A 29 6.51 4.43 10.62
N GLU A 30 6.01 5.60 11.01
CA GLU A 30 6.82 6.64 11.62
C GLU A 30 7.49 6.14 12.92
N ALA A 31 6.75 5.39 13.73
CA ALA A 31 7.31 4.78 14.94
C ALA A 31 8.34 3.70 14.61
N ALA A 32 8.07 2.85 13.63
CA ALA A 32 8.95 1.75 13.23
C ALA A 32 10.25 2.25 12.60
N PHE A 33 10.18 3.28 11.76
CA PHE A 33 11.36 3.85 11.09
C PHE A 33 12.04 4.95 11.90
N GLY A 34 11.39 5.42 12.96
CA GLY A 34 11.99 6.40 13.89
C GLY A 34 12.09 7.82 13.34
N GLU A 35 11.24 8.21 12.38
CA GLU A 35 11.24 9.54 11.79
C GLU A 35 9.88 9.91 11.21
N GLU A 36 9.65 11.19 11.01
CA GLU A 36 8.46 11.66 10.30
C GLU A 36 8.56 11.30 8.81
N LEU A 37 7.44 10.85 8.23
CA LEU A 37 7.37 10.38 6.85
C LEU A 37 6.24 11.08 6.11
N GLU A 38 6.51 11.42 4.84
CA GLU A 38 5.51 11.95 3.93
C GLU A 38 4.79 10.79 3.24
N MET A 39 3.49 10.66 3.46
CA MET A 39 2.71 9.60 2.82
C MET A 39 2.47 9.92 1.34
N ILE A 40 2.86 9.01 0.46
CA ILE A 40 2.63 9.15 -0.97
C ILE A 40 1.13 9.09 -1.24
N ASN A 41 0.62 10.01 -2.07
CA ASN A 41 -0.76 9.93 -2.54
C ASN A 41 -0.89 8.79 -3.54
N THR A 42 -1.55 7.70 -3.13
CA THR A 42 -1.76 6.52 -3.96
C THR A 42 -3.08 6.54 -4.71
N TYR A 43 -3.88 7.59 -4.57
CA TYR A 43 -5.13 7.73 -5.28
C TYR A 43 -4.89 7.87 -6.79
N ILE A 44 -5.64 7.12 -7.58
CA ILE A 44 -5.58 7.16 -9.04
C ILE A 44 -6.84 7.86 -9.52
N ASP A 45 -6.71 9.10 -9.99
CA ASP A 45 -7.81 9.99 -10.35
C ASP A 45 -8.11 10.04 -11.86
N TYR A 46 -7.61 9.06 -12.61
CA TYR A 46 -7.83 8.96 -14.05
C TYR A 46 -8.14 7.52 -14.43
N ASP A 47 -8.92 7.36 -15.52
CA ASP A 47 -9.41 6.06 -15.93
C ASP A 47 -8.37 5.26 -16.71
N ALA A 48 -8.41 3.93 -16.53
CA ALA A 48 -7.64 3.02 -17.35
C ALA A 48 -8.12 3.07 -18.82
N PRO A 49 -7.22 2.87 -19.79
CA PRO A 49 -7.64 2.77 -21.21
C PRO A 49 -8.70 1.69 -21.42
N ASP A 50 -9.66 1.93 -22.31
CA ASP A 50 -10.77 1.02 -22.56
C ASP A 50 -10.35 -0.40 -22.94
N SER A 51 -9.22 -0.54 -23.60
CA SER A 51 -8.69 -1.84 -24.04
C SER A 51 -7.91 -2.59 -22.97
N SER A 52 -7.75 -2.01 -21.77
CA SER A 52 -6.91 -2.59 -20.72
C SER A 52 -7.71 -3.43 -19.74
N ILE A 53 -7.03 -4.34 -19.04
CA ILE A 53 -7.55 -4.95 -17.83
C ILE A 53 -7.35 -3.93 -16.72
N LYS A 54 -8.43 -3.32 -16.28
CA LYS A 54 -8.41 -2.17 -15.37
C LYS A 54 -7.62 -2.42 -14.08
N SER A 55 -7.81 -3.57 -13.46
CA SER A 55 -7.10 -3.90 -12.22
C SER A 55 -5.60 -4.03 -12.42
N VAL A 56 -5.16 -4.59 -13.53
CA VAL A 56 -3.73 -4.68 -13.86
C VAL A 56 -3.16 -3.29 -14.16
N TRP A 57 -3.88 -2.50 -14.92
CA TRP A 57 -3.46 -1.13 -15.23
C TRP A 57 -3.29 -0.30 -13.96
N CYS A 58 -4.27 -0.36 -13.04
CA CYS A 58 -4.20 0.35 -11.77
C CYS A 58 -3.03 -0.12 -10.91
N LEU A 59 -2.76 -1.43 -10.89
CA LEU A 59 -1.60 -1.97 -10.18
C LEU A 59 -0.30 -1.42 -10.77
N GLY A 60 -0.20 -1.32 -12.10
CA GLY A 60 0.95 -0.73 -12.77
C GLY A 60 1.19 0.72 -12.35
N GLU A 61 0.13 1.52 -12.29
CA GLU A 61 0.21 2.90 -11.83
C GLU A 61 0.62 2.99 -10.35
N SER A 62 0.13 2.07 -9.53
CA SER A 62 0.52 1.97 -8.13
C SER A 62 2.01 1.63 -7.97
N LEU A 63 2.51 0.70 -8.77
CA LEU A 63 3.92 0.32 -8.76
C LEU A 63 4.83 1.47 -9.21
N LYS A 64 4.39 2.31 -10.12
CA LYS A 64 5.13 3.53 -10.48
C LYS A 64 5.29 4.47 -9.28
N LYS A 65 4.25 4.60 -8.48
CA LYS A 65 4.29 5.39 -7.24
C LYS A 65 5.22 4.74 -6.21
N LEU A 66 5.17 3.42 -6.08
CA LEU A 66 6.06 2.66 -5.20
C LEU A 66 7.52 2.87 -5.59
N ALA A 67 7.82 3.01 -6.86
CA ALA A 67 9.17 3.27 -7.35
C ALA A 67 9.75 4.60 -6.85
N THR A 68 8.93 5.51 -6.37
CA THR A 68 9.38 6.80 -5.82
C THR A 68 9.54 6.77 -4.28
N ALA A 69 9.20 5.65 -3.65
CA ALA A 69 9.18 5.54 -2.19
C ALA A 69 10.57 5.32 -1.60
N ASP A 70 10.79 5.90 -0.43
CA ASP A 70 11.97 5.64 0.40
C ASP A 70 11.73 4.48 1.37
N CYS A 71 10.47 4.22 1.72
CA CYS A 71 10.09 3.13 2.61
C CYS A 71 8.63 2.72 2.36
N PHE A 72 8.26 1.57 2.90
CA PHE A 72 7.00 0.89 2.63
C PHE A 72 6.41 0.33 3.92
N ILE A 73 5.09 0.41 4.07
CA ILE A 73 4.36 -0.35 5.08
C ILE A 73 3.20 -1.09 4.41
N GLY A 74 3.04 -2.35 4.78
CA GLY A 74 1.98 -3.20 4.23
C GLY A 74 1.50 -4.23 5.23
N VAL A 75 0.67 -5.17 4.75
CA VAL A 75 0.09 -6.26 5.55
C VAL A 75 0.70 -7.59 5.16
N ALA A 76 0.94 -8.45 6.15
CA ALA A 76 1.75 -9.66 6.02
C ALA A 76 0.95 -10.97 5.97
N ASP A 77 -0.36 -10.93 6.04
CA ASP A 77 -1.20 -12.13 6.21
C ASP A 77 -1.32 -12.96 4.93
N GLY A 78 -1.18 -14.27 5.06
CA GLY A 78 -1.30 -15.21 3.95
C GLY A 78 -2.68 -15.21 3.28
N GLU A 79 -3.73 -14.84 3.98
CA GLU A 79 -5.08 -14.71 3.43
C GLU A 79 -5.17 -13.61 2.37
N LEU A 80 -4.25 -12.67 2.36
CA LEU A 80 -4.19 -11.58 1.39
C LEU A 80 -4.01 -12.05 -0.05
N VAL A 81 -3.38 -13.20 -0.24
CA VAL A 81 -3.15 -13.78 -1.57
C VAL A 81 -4.46 -13.94 -2.33
N LYS A 82 -5.54 -14.30 -1.62
CA LYS A 82 -6.85 -14.55 -2.22
C LYS A 82 -7.72 -13.31 -2.33
N THR A 83 -7.57 -12.36 -1.41
CA THR A 83 -8.48 -11.23 -1.30
C THR A 83 -7.86 -9.90 -1.72
N TYR A 84 -6.59 -9.68 -1.37
CA TYR A 84 -5.90 -8.41 -1.59
C TYR A 84 -4.62 -8.62 -2.39
N THR A 85 -4.77 -9.16 -3.60
CA THR A 85 -3.65 -9.52 -4.49
C THR A 85 -2.71 -8.33 -4.74
N GLY A 86 -3.26 -7.13 -4.93
CA GLY A 86 -2.46 -5.92 -5.13
C GLY A 86 -1.53 -5.63 -3.96
N CYS A 87 -2.02 -5.74 -2.72
CA CYS A 87 -1.20 -5.56 -1.53
C CYS A 87 -0.08 -6.60 -1.44
N PHE A 88 -0.39 -7.85 -1.77
CA PHE A 88 0.60 -8.92 -1.80
C PHE A 88 1.71 -8.63 -2.81
N ILE A 89 1.34 -8.20 -4.02
CA ILE A 89 2.31 -7.90 -5.08
C ILE A 89 3.17 -6.70 -4.69
N GLU A 90 2.58 -5.63 -4.17
CA GLU A 90 3.31 -4.46 -3.72
C GLU A 90 4.31 -4.81 -2.61
N GLY A 91 3.90 -5.64 -1.65
CA GLY A 91 4.79 -6.11 -0.58
C GLY A 91 5.95 -6.95 -1.12
N ALA A 92 5.67 -7.85 -2.07
CA ALA A 92 6.69 -8.65 -2.72
C ALA A 92 7.70 -7.77 -3.46
N VAL A 93 7.23 -6.75 -4.18
CA VAL A 93 8.11 -5.79 -4.88
C VAL A 93 9.00 -5.05 -3.87
N ALA A 94 8.43 -4.57 -2.77
CA ALA A 94 9.22 -3.87 -1.75
C ALA A 94 10.33 -4.76 -1.20
N MET A 95 10.03 -6.02 -0.89
CA MET A 95 11.03 -6.96 -0.39
C MET A 95 12.10 -7.31 -1.43
N GLU A 96 11.68 -7.66 -2.64
CA GLU A 96 12.59 -8.13 -3.69
C GLU A 96 13.50 -7.03 -4.23
N TYR A 97 13.04 -5.79 -4.23
CA TYR A 97 13.80 -4.67 -4.76
C TYR A 97 14.47 -3.79 -3.68
N GLY A 98 14.48 -4.29 -2.44
CA GLY A 98 15.26 -3.66 -1.38
C GLY A 98 14.72 -2.35 -0.84
N ILE A 99 13.41 -2.10 -0.99
CA ILE A 99 12.78 -0.94 -0.36
C ILE A 99 12.63 -1.24 1.14
N PRO A 100 13.14 -0.40 2.05
CA PRO A 100 12.94 -0.59 3.48
C PRO A 100 11.46 -0.75 3.80
N HIS A 101 11.10 -1.81 4.52
CA HIS A 101 9.69 -2.17 4.69
C HIS A 101 9.36 -2.63 6.10
N TYR A 102 8.09 -2.47 6.47
CA TYR A 102 7.52 -2.95 7.72
C TYR A 102 6.14 -3.54 7.43
N PHE A 103 5.85 -4.72 7.99
CA PHE A 103 4.57 -5.39 7.78
C PHE A 103 3.81 -5.53 9.08
N ILE A 104 2.49 -5.34 9.01
CA ILE A 104 1.58 -5.53 10.15
C ILE A 104 0.56 -6.63 9.83
N SER A 105 -0.08 -7.18 10.86
CA SER A 105 -1.21 -8.09 10.68
C SER A 105 -2.45 -7.33 10.23
N SER A 106 -3.21 -7.89 9.30
CA SER A 106 -4.50 -7.32 8.87
C SER A 106 -5.49 -7.20 10.02
N LYS A 107 -5.36 -8.02 11.06
CA LYS A 107 -6.21 -7.96 12.25
C LYS A 107 -6.14 -6.60 12.94
N ARG A 108 -5.00 -5.92 12.85
CA ARG A 108 -4.83 -4.57 13.41
C ARG A 108 -5.66 -3.52 12.67
N LEU A 109 -6.12 -3.84 11.47
CA LEU A 109 -6.98 -2.98 10.65
C LEU A 109 -8.45 -3.41 10.70
N GLY A 110 -8.81 -4.40 11.53
CA GLY A 110 -10.17 -4.91 11.61
C GLY A 110 -10.56 -5.80 10.44
N ILE A 111 -9.60 -6.41 9.81
CA ILE A 111 -9.84 -7.25 8.62
C ILE A 111 -9.70 -8.73 8.98
#